data_ac9c284ba94f6e0547533e565f555bd7
#
_entry.id   ac9c284ba94f6e0547533e565f555bd7
#
_cell.length_a   1.000
_cell.length_b   1.000
_cell.length_c   1.000
_cell.angle_alpha   90.00
_cell.angle_beta   90.00
_cell.angle_gamma   90.00
#
_symmetry.space_group_name_H-M   'P 1'
#
loop_
_entity.id
_entity.type
_entity.pdbx_description
1 polymer ?
#
loop_
_entity_poly.entity_id
_entity_poly.type
_entity_poly.pdbx_seq_one_letter_code
_entity_poly.pdbx_strand_id
1 'polypeptide(L)'
;VEGFDIREEALEQIRSVGAKSISVPPAEDGVDPAAHTQAALTPHLAEADIVITAAQIPGRRSPILVTEAMVDAMKSGAMIIDLAAIRGGNCELTRADEEVAHNGVSILGPTDLASGSAFSASRMFANNVVKLIELIVTDDGTINLDTDDDIIAAMLVTTGGQVVHPQVIEAGGPQ
;
A
#
# COMPACT_ATOMS: atom_id res chain seq x y z
N VAL A 1 -14.34 11.77 -3.87
CA VAL A 1 -13.25 10.77 -3.78
C VAL A 1 -13.86 9.45 -3.39
N GLU A 2 -13.41 8.37 -4.04
CA GLU A 2 -13.76 6.99 -3.72
C GLU A 2 -12.48 6.24 -3.36
N GLY A 3 -12.57 5.22 -2.52
CA GLY A 3 -11.42 4.42 -2.12
C GLY A 3 -11.79 2.95 -1.97
N PHE A 4 -10.83 2.09 -2.29
CA PHE A 4 -10.93 0.64 -2.21
C PHE A 4 -9.78 0.07 -1.37
N ASP A 5 -10.09 -0.86 -0.50
CA ASP A 5 -9.14 -1.76 0.18
C ASP A 5 -9.84 -3.10 0.42
N ILE A 6 -9.06 -4.17 0.55
CA ILE A 6 -9.59 -5.50 0.87
C ILE A 6 -9.90 -5.68 2.36
N ARG A 7 -9.39 -4.78 3.22
CA ARG A 7 -9.55 -4.82 4.67
C ARG A 7 -10.68 -3.92 5.11
N GLU A 8 -11.61 -4.42 5.91
CA GLU A 8 -12.76 -3.65 6.38
C GLU A 8 -12.34 -2.44 7.24
N GLU A 9 -11.29 -2.58 8.05
CA GLU A 9 -10.76 -1.49 8.87
C GLU A 9 -10.28 -0.31 8.00
N ALA A 10 -9.68 -0.60 6.84
CA ALA A 10 -9.26 0.42 5.90
C ALA A 10 -10.47 1.10 5.21
N LEU A 11 -11.53 0.34 4.91
CA LEU A 11 -12.78 0.90 4.38
C LEU A 11 -13.45 1.85 5.39
N GLU A 12 -13.39 1.54 6.69
CA GLU A 12 -13.86 2.44 7.75
C GLU A 12 -13.03 3.72 7.81
N GLN A 13 -11.71 3.61 7.70
CA GLN A 13 -10.81 4.77 7.64
C GLN A 13 -11.12 5.67 6.43
N ILE A 14 -11.35 5.08 5.25
CA ILE A 14 -11.78 5.82 4.04
C ILE A 14 -13.05 6.60 4.32
N ARG A 15 -14.05 5.99 4.94
CA ARG A 15 -15.30 6.66 5.31
C ARG A 15 -15.09 7.78 6.34
N SER A 16 -14.21 7.57 7.31
CA SER A 16 -13.94 8.55 8.38
C SER A 16 -13.33 9.86 7.88
N VAL A 17 -12.60 9.82 6.76
CA VAL A 17 -12.04 11.02 6.12
C VAL A 17 -12.98 11.65 5.08
N GLY A 18 -14.24 11.17 5.00
CA GLY A 18 -15.27 11.72 4.13
C GLY A 18 -15.25 11.21 2.68
N ALA A 19 -14.48 10.18 2.38
CA ALA A 19 -14.51 9.52 1.08
C ALA A 19 -15.56 8.39 1.06
N LYS A 20 -15.98 7.97 -0.14
CA LYS A 20 -16.85 6.81 -0.31
C LYS A 20 -15.99 5.55 -0.38
N SER A 21 -16.35 4.54 0.40
CA SER A 21 -15.70 3.22 0.28
C SER A 21 -16.35 2.40 -0.83
N ILE A 22 -15.50 1.80 -1.67
CA ILE A 22 -15.92 0.77 -2.63
C ILE A 22 -15.78 -0.58 -1.91
N SER A 23 -16.90 -1.24 -1.65
CA SER A 23 -16.92 -2.57 -1.04
C SER A 23 -17.08 -3.62 -2.12
N VAL A 24 -16.14 -4.56 -2.18
CA VAL A 24 -16.20 -5.70 -3.10
C VAL A 24 -16.41 -6.95 -2.24
N PRO A 25 -17.57 -7.61 -2.35
CA PRO A 25 -17.81 -8.84 -1.59
C PRO A 25 -16.81 -9.94 -2.02
N PRO A 26 -16.55 -10.94 -1.17
CA PRO A 26 -15.71 -12.07 -1.55
C PRO A 26 -16.21 -12.74 -2.83
N ALA A 27 -15.26 -13.19 -3.65
CA ALA A 27 -15.61 -13.94 -4.87
C ALA A 27 -16.33 -15.26 -4.51
N GLU A 28 -17.27 -15.66 -5.33
CA GLU A 28 -17.93 -16.97 -5.20
C GLU A 28 -16.94 -18.12 -5.47
N ASP A 29 -17.27 -19.32 -4.99
CA ASP A 29 -16.46 -20.52 -5.23
C ASP A 29 -16.24 -20.76 -6.74
N GLY A 30 -14.96 -20.91 -7.12
CA GLY A 30 -14.56 -21.14 -8.50
C GLY A 30 -14.34 -19.87 -9.34
N VAL A 31 -14.57 -18.69 -8.79
CA VAL A 31 -14.27 -17.40 -9.43
C VAL A 31 -12.89 -16.94 -9.00
N ASP A 32 -12.05 -16.49 -9.96
CA ASP A 32 -10.77 -15.88 -9.64
C ASP A 32 -10.99 -14.57 -8.85
N PRO A 33 -10.48 -14.47 -7.61
CA PRO A 33 -10.68 -13.28 -6.78
C PRO A 33 -10.11 -12.00 -7.39
N ALA A 34 -9.02 -12.09 -8.17
CA ALA A 34 -8.43 -10.94 -8.83
C ALA A 34 -9.35 -10.42 -9.95
N ALA A 35 -9.84 -11.32 -10.80
CA ALA A 35 -10.78 -10.97 -11.88
C ALA A 35 -12.11 -10.42 -11.32
N HIS A 36 -12.59 -10.98 -10.20
CA HIS A 36 -13.78 -10.48 -9.51
C HIS A 36 -13.61 -9.05 -9.02
N THR A 37 -12.48 -8.76 -8.35
CA THR A 37 -12.14 -7.42 -7.88
C THR A 37 -11.99 -6.43 -9.03
N GLN A 38 -11.29 -6.81 -10.11
CA GLN A 38 -11.11 -5.97 -11.30
C GLN A 38 -12.45 -5.63 -11.95
N ALA A 39 -13.35 -6.61 -12.10
CA ALA A 39 -14.70 -6.39 -12.64
C ALA A 39 -15.50 -5.39 -11.80
N ALA A 40 -15.42 -5.49 -10.47
CA ALA A 40 -16.11 -4.58 -9.56
C ALA A 40 -15.53 -3.16 -9.61
N LEU A 41 -14.22 -3.00 -9.82
CA LEU A 41 -13.55 -1.70 -9.89
C LEU A 41 -13.71 -1.01 -11.26
N THR A 42 -13.93 -1.75 -12.33
CA THR A 42 -14.01 -1.23 -13.70
C THR A 42 -14.96 -0.02 -13.84
N PRO A 43 -16.22 -0.04 -13.37
CA PRO A 43 -17.13 1.10 -13.55
C PRO A 43 -16.65 2.36 -12.77
N HIS A 44 -15.96 2.19 -11.66
CA HIS A 44 -15.39 3.29 -10.89
C HIS A 44 -14.21 3.94 -11.61
N LEU A 45 -13.33 3.12 -12.23
CA LEU A 45 -12.21 3.62 -13.02
C LEU A 45 -12.69 4.35 -14.27
N ALA A 46 -13.71 3.85 -14.94
CA ALA A 46 -14.28 4.48 -16.15
C ALA A 46 -14.77 5.92 -15.88
N GLU A 47 -15.21 6.21 -14.66
CA GLU A 47 -15.67 7.55 -14.26
C GLU A 47 -14.59 8.42 -13.60
N ALA A 48 -13.44 7.85 -13.25
CA ALA A 48 -12.37 8.56 -12.57
C ALA A 48 -11.59 9.49 -13.50
N ASP A 49 -11.21 10.67 -12.98
CA ASP A 49 -10.29 11.58 -13.64
C ASP A 49 -8.84 11.27 -13.21
N ILE A 50 -8.64 10.89 -11.94
CA ILE A 50 -7.35 10.52 -11.37
C ILE A 50 -7.52 9.24 -10.55
N VAL A 51 -6.66 8.26 -10.80
CA VAL A 51 -6.56 7.01 -10.05
C VAL A 51 -5.20 6.94 -9.38
N ILE A 52 -5.16 6.66 -8.08
CA ILE A 52 -3.92 6.42 -7.35
C ILE A 52 -3.94 4.98 -6.85
N THR A 53 -2.95 4.20 -7.23
CA THR A 53 -2.80 2.81 -6.78
C THR A 53 -1.61 2.69 -5.85
N ALA A 54 -1.78 1.95 -4.74
CA ALA A 54 -0.77 1.81 -3.69
C ALA A 54 -0.77 0.42 -3.02
N ALA A 55 -1.38 -0.59 -3.65
CA ALA A 55 -1.45 -1.92 -3.09
C ALA A 55 -0.10 -2.62 -3.17
N GLN A 56 0.50 -2.91 -2.02
CA GLN A 56 1.78 -3.59 -1.92
C GLN A 56 1.69 -4.79 -0.96
N ILE A 57 2.37 -5.88 -1.32
CA ILE A 57 2.50 -7.05 -0.46
C ILE A 57 3.98 -7.14 -0.05
N PRO A 58 4.31 -7.14 1.25
CA PRO A 58 5.69 -7.26 1.70
C PRO A 58 6.40 -8.47 1.11
N GLY A 59 7.61 -8.27 0.56
CA GLY A 59 8.44 -9.35 -0.01
C GLY A 59 7.95 -9.96 -1.32
N ARG A 60 6.83 -9.49 -1.89
CA ARG A 60 6.26 -10.01 -3.14
C ARG A 60 6.04 -8.92 -4.18
N ARG A 61 5.77 -9.34 -5.41
CA ARG A 61 5.32 -8.45 -6.48
C ARG A 61 3.93 -7.90 -6.14
N SER A 62 3.69 -6.64 -6.50
CA SER A 62 2.39 -5.99 -6.32
C SER A 62 1.30 -6.70 -7.13
N PRO A 63 0.05 -6.79 -6.61
CA PRO A 63 -1.06 -7.37 -7.35
C PRO A 63 -1.47 -6.45 -8.50
N ILE A 64 -1.89 -7.01 -9.62
CA ILE A 64 -2.50 -6.25 -10.72
C ILE A 64 -3.96 -5.97 -10.37
N LEU A 65 -4.27 -4.71 -10.16
CA LEU A 65 -5.63 -4.23 -9.87
C LEU A 65 -6.28 -3.58 -11.09
N VAL A 66 -5.47 -3.00 -11.98
CA VAL A 66 -5.92 -2.28 -13.18
C VAL A 66 -5.34 -2.97 -14.40
N THR A 67 -6.20 -3.58 -15.20
CA THR A 67 -5.81 -4.21 -16.46
C THR A 67 -5.77 -3.19 -17.60
N GLU A 68 -5.12 -3.54 -18.72
CA GLU A 68 -5.12 -2.72 -19.93
C GLU A 68 -6.56 -2.42 -20.39
N ALA A 69 -7.46 -3.42 -20.38
CA ALA A 69 -8.86 -3.23 -20.74
C ALA A 69 -9.61 -2.24 -19.83
N MET A 70 -9.26 -2.16 -18.55
CA MET A 70 -9.82 -1.15 -17.64
C MET A 70 -9.30 0.24 -17.97
N VAL A 71 -8.04 0.37 -18.38
CA VAL A 71 -7.47 1.64 -18.86
C VAL A 71 -8.15 2.10 -20.15
N ASP A 72 -8.44 1.18 -21.06
CA ASP A 72 -9.19 1.47 -22.30
C ASP A 72 -10.59 2.04 -22.02
N ALA A 73 -11.20 1.67 -20.90
CA ALA A 73 -12.51 2.15 -20.49
C ALA A 73 -12.47 3.54 -19.82
N MET A 74 -11.31 4.05 -19.47
CA MET A 74 -11.16 5.36 -18.80
C MET A 74 -11.37 6.52 -19.77
N LYS A 75 -11.68 7.68 -19.20
CA LYS A 75 -11.85 8.93 -19.97
C LYS A 75 -10.51 9.38 -20.56
N SER A 76 -10.54 9.86 -21.79
CA SER A 76 -9.36 10.57 -22.36
C SER A 76 -9.03 11.79 -21.50
N GLY A 77 -7.75 11.96 -21.16
CA GLY A 77 -7.26 12.97 -20.23
C GLY A 77 -7.21 12.51 -18.77
N ALA A 78 -7.68 11.29 -18.46
CA ALA A 78 -7.52 10.70 -17.14
C ALA A 78 -6.05 10.33 -16.85
N MET A 79 -5.73 10.16 -15.57
CA MET A 79 -4.37 9.86 -15.11
C MET A 79 -4.38 8.71 -14.10
N ILE A 80 -3.39 7.83 -14.21
CA ILE A 80 -3.09 6.82 -13.20
C ILE A 80 -1.73 7.14 -12.59
N ILE A 81 -1.64 7.18 -11.26
CA ILE A 81 -0.40 7.31 -10.50
C ILE A 81 -0.20 6.03 -9.71
N ASP A 82 0.74 5.21 -10.13
CA ASP A 82 0.97 3.89 -9.54
C ASP A 82 2.15 3.92 -8.56
N LEU A 83 1.86 4.05 -7.27
CA LEU A 83 2.85 4.10 -6.20
C LEU A 83 3.48 2.73 -5.90
N ALA A 84 2.96 1.67 -6.52
CA ALA A 84 3.49 0.32 -6.40
C ALA A 84 4.50 -0.04 -7.50
N ALA A 85 4.86 0.90 -8.37
CA ALA A 85 5.73 0.69 -9.54
C ALA A 85 7.06 0.03 -9.21
N ILE A 86 7.69 0.37 -8.07
CA ILE A 86 8.94 -0.23 -7.59
C ILE A 86 8.84 -1.76 -7.40
N ARG A 87 7.63 -2.30 -7.20
CA ARG A 87 7.36 -3.73 -7.03
C ARG A 87 6.56 -4.33 -8.19
N GLY A 88 6.67 -3.71 -9.36
CA GLY A 88 6.05 -4.17 -10.61
C GLY A 88 4.71 -3.53 -10.95
N GLY A 89 4.21 -2.63 -10.08
CA GLY A 89 2.99 -1.87 -10.33
C GLY A 89 1.67 -2.61 -10.05
N ASN A 90 0.62 -1.83 -9.86
CA ASN A 90 -0.76 -2.32 -9.78
C ASN A 90 -1.52 -2.19 -11.11
N CYS A 91 -1.00 -1.43 -12.08
CA CYS A 91 -1.53 -1.35 -13.43
C CYS A 91 -0.64 -2.15 -14.39
N GLU A 92 -1.22 -2.92 -15.29
CA GLU A 92 -0.49 -3.72 -16.27
C GLU A 92 0.43 -2.90 -17.17
N LEU A 93 0.04 -1.66 -17.46
CA LEU A 93 0.78 -0.75 -18.33
C LEU A 93 1.84 0.08 -17.58
N THR A 94 1.93 -0.04 -16.26
CA THR A 94 2.91 0.71 -15.46
C THR A 94 4.34 0.33 -15.84
N ARG A 95 5.17 1.36 -16.04
CA ARG A 95 6.62 1.26 -16.17
C ARG A 95 7.27 2.12 -15.10
N ALA A 96 8.24 1.54 -14.39
CA ALA A 96 8.95 2.24 -13.30
C ALA A 96 9.70 3.46 -13.85
N ASP A 97 9.48 4.62 -13.23
CA ASP A 97 10.07 5.93 -13.55
C ASP A 97 9.81 6.44 -14.97
N GLU A 98 8.78 5.88 -15.64
CA GLU A 98 8.34 6.32 -16.96
C GLU A 98 6.91 6.86 -16.91
N GLU A 99 6.58 7.73 -17.87
CA GLU A 99 5.22 8.09 -18.21
C GLU A 99 4.81 7.30 -19.46
N VAL A 100 3.74 6.52 -19.33
CA VAL A 100 3.14 5.78 -20.44
C VAL A 100 1.85 6.46 -20.84
N ALA A 101 1.70 6.80 -22.12
CA ALA A 101 0.44 7.28 -22.68
C ALA A 101 -0.27 6.15 -23.41
N HIS A 102 -1.52 5.84 -23.00
CA HIS A 102 -2.33 4.80 -23.60
C HIS A 102 -3.78 5.29 -23.78
N ASN A 103 -4.26 5.36 -25.01
CA ASN A 103 -5.60 5.81 -25.39
C ASN A 103 -6.04 7.14 -24.75
N GLY A 104 -5.09 8.09 -24.58
CA GLY A 104 -5.35 9.38 -23.95
C GLY A 104 -5.33 9.38 -22.43
N VAL A 105 -4.97 8.27 -21.80
CA VAL A 105 -4.73 8.16 -20.36
C VAL A 105 -3.22 8.21 -20.11
N SER A 106 -2.78 9.04 -19.15
CA SER A 106 -1.39 9.11 -18.70
C SER A 106 -1.19 8.20 -17.49
N ILE A 107 -0.18 7.30 -17.55
CA ILE A 107 0.15 6.36 -16.48
C ILE A 107 1.56 6.69 -15.99
N LEU A 108 1.67 7.07 -14.72
CA LEU A 108 2.92 7.43 -14.05
C LEU A 108 3.29 6.35 -13.04
N GLY A 109 4.52 5.84 -13.14
CA GLY A 109 5.06 4.81 -12.24
C GLY A 109 6.24 5.32 -11.41
N PRO A 110 6.08 6.35 -10.54
CA PRO A 110 7.21 6.90 -9.79
C PRO A 110 7.70 5.91 -8.74
N THR A 111 9.03 5.74 -8.63
CA THR A 111 9.66 4.85 -7.64
C THR A 111 10.27 5.61 -6.47
N ASP A 112 10.47 6.93 -6.58
CA ASP A 112 11.16 7.75 -5.57
C ASP A 112 10.45 9.07 -5.26
N LEU A 113 9.17 9.01 -4.90
CA LEU A 113 8.39 10.19 -4.51
C LEU A 113 8.88 10.85 -3.21
N ALA A 114 9.42 10.04 -2.27
CA ALA A 114 9.89 10.53 -0.99
C ALA A 114 11.07 11.50 -1.17
N SER A 115 12.00 11.22 -2.08
CA SER A 115 13.13 12.10 -2.41
C SER A 115 12.67 13.40 -3.08
N GLY A 116 11.62 13.34 -3.90
CA GLY A 116 11.00 14.55 -4.50
C GLY A 116 10.37 15.49 -3.46
N SER A 117 10.02 14.97 -2.28
CA SER A 117 9.45 15.70 -1.16
C SER A 117 10.28 15.55 0.13
N ALA A 118 11.61 15.56 0.00
CA ALA A 118 12.56 15.17 1.04
C ALA A 118 12.33 15.85 2.39
N PHE A 119 12.03 17.15 2.44
CA PHE A 119 11.76 17.87 3.70
C PHE A 119 10.53 17.29 4.43
N SER A 120 9.42 17.10 3.73
CA SER A 120 8.18 16.56 4.31
C SER A 120 8.34 15.10 4.70
N ALA A 121 8.95 14.29 3.85
CA ALA A 121 9.21 12.87 4.10
C ALA A 121 10.13 12.69 5.34
N SER A 122 11.23 13.43 5.42
CA SER A 122 12.14 13.38 6.57
C SER A 122 11.45 13.80 7.86
N ARG A 123 10.63 14.86 7.83
CA ARG A 123 9.89 15.32 9.01
C ARG A 123 8.88 14.29 9.50
N MET A 124 8.12 13.68 8.57
CA MET A 124 7.14 12.63 8.92
C MET A 124 7.84 11.39 9.48
N PHE A 125 8.95 10.97 8.87
CA PHE A 125 9.75 9.86 9.39
C PHE A 125 10.34 10.15 10.78
N ALA A 126 10.92 11.35 10.97
CA ALA A 126 11.45 11.76 12.26
C ALA A 126 10.37 11.76 13.36
N ASN A 127 9.15 12.22 13.06
CA ASN A 127 8.04 12.16 14.01
C ASN A 127 7.71 10.73 14.43
N ASN A 128 7.70 9.77 13.49
CA ASN A 128 7.48 8.36 13.82
C ASN A 128 8.61 7.80 14.69
N VAL A 129 9.87 8.14 14.39
CA VAL A 129 11.02 7.74 15.21
C VAL A 129 10.93 8.31 16.63
N VAL A 130 10.55 9.59 16.77
CA VAL A 130 10.35 10.21 18.09
C VAL A 130 9.27 9.48 18.88
N LYS A 131 8.13 9.17 18.24
CA LYS A 131 7.04 8.41 18.89
C LYS A 131 7.46 7.00 19.32
N LEU A 132 8.27 6.33 18.50
CA LEU A 132 8.84 5.04 18.89
C LEU A 132 9.78 5.18 20.10
N ILE A 133 10.66 6.19 20.12
CA ILE A 133 11.56 6.43 21.25
C ILE A 133 10.74 6.74 22.52
N GLU A 134 9.72 7.59 22.44
CA GLU A 134 8.81 7.88 23.56
C GLU A 134 8.09 6.62 24.08
N LEU A 135 7.80 5.64 23.20
CA LEU A 135 7.17 4.39 23.59
C LEU A 135 8.12 3.43 24.32
N ILE A 136 9.38 3.33 23.86
CA ILE A 136 10.34 2.34 24.37
C ILE A 136 11.23 2.87 25.49
N VAL A 137 11.34 4.19 25.68
CA VAL A 137 12.15 4.80 26.74
C VAL A 137 11.26 5.21 27.89
N THR A 138 11.52 4.65 29.06
CA THR A 138 10.81 4.96 30.32
C THR A 138 11.29 6.29 30.90
N ASP A 139 10.55 6.85 31.86
CA ASP A 139 10.86 8.14 32.50
C ASP A 139 12.24 8.16 33.20
N ASP A 140 12.71 7.01 33.64
CA ASP A 140 14.05 6.86 34.26
C ASP A 140 15.18 6.65 33.23
N GLY A 141 14.84 6.67 31.93
CA GLY A 141 15.79 6.54 30.82
C GLY A 141 16.19 5.10 30.51
N THR A 142 15.52 4.11 31.06
CA THR A 142 15.73 2.71 30.68
C THR A 142 14.92 2.34 29.43
N ILE A 143 15.37 1.30 28.71
CA ILE A 143 14.66 0.78 27.56
C ILE A 143 13.72 -0.33 28.02
N ASN A 144 12.43 -0.17 27.73
CA ASN A 144 11.41 -1.19 27.92
C ASN A 144 10.94 -1.71 26.54
N LEU A 145 11.12 -3.00 26.31
CA LEU A 145 10.67 -3.70 25.11
C LEU A 145 9.53 -4.65 25.48
N ASP A 146 8.41 -4.07 25.91
CA ASP A 146 7.20 -4.82 26.26
C ASP A 146 6.53 -5.34 24.99
N THR A 147 6.62 -6.64 24.79
CA THR A 147 6.01 -7.32 23.62
C THR A 147 4.49 -7.54 23.73
N ASP A 148 3.88 -7.15 24.83
CA ASP A 148 2.41 -7.06 24.93
C ASP A 148 1.89 -5.82 24.19
N ASP A 149 2.76 -4.83 23.87
CA ASP A 149 2.44 -3.72 22.97
C ASP A 149 2.59 -4.16 21.51
N ASP A 150 1.52 -3.97 20.74
CA ASP A 150 1.44 -4.40 19.33
C ASP A 150 2.51 -3.76 18.43
N ILE A 151 2.89 -2.51 18.70
CA ILE A 151 3.92 -1.79 17.92
C ILE A 151 5.29 -2.39 18.20
N ILE A 152 5.61 -2.62 19.47
CA ILE A 152 6.89 -3.21 19.89
C ILE A 152 6.98 -4.63 19.34
N ALA A 153 5.94 -5.45 19.52
CA ALA A 153 5.88 -6.81 19.00
C ALA A 153 6.08 -6.87 17.47
N ALA A 154 5.47 -5.94 16.72
CA ALA A 154 5.59 -5.88 15.27
C ALA A 154 6.95 -5.35 14.77
N MET A 155 7.72 -4.67 15.60
CA MET A 155 9.00 -4.06 15.22
C MET A 155 10.22 -4.80 15.77
N LEU A 156 10.09 -5.56 16.86
CA LEU A 156 11.20 -6.21 17.54
C LEU A 156 11.65 -7.45 16.73
N VAL A 157 12.79 -7.34 16.07
CA VAL A 157 13.36 -8.42 15.27
C VAL A 157 14.20 -9.36 16.11
N THR A 158 15.07 -8.80 16.96
CA THR A 158 16.01 -9.58 17.79
C THR A 158 16.05 -9.06 19.21
N THR A 159 16.12 -9.95 20.20
CA THR A 159 16.39 -9.62 21.60
C THR A 159 17.13 -10.77 22.27
N GLY A 160 18.00 -10.46 23.25
CA GLY A 160 18.79 -11.49 23.95
C GLY A 160 19.66 -12.36 23.04
N GLY A 161 20.05 -11.86 21.85
CA GLY A 161 20.85 -12.60 20.89
C GLY A 161 20.05 -13.59 20.02
N GLN A 162 18.73 -13.58 20.10
CA GLN A 162 17.84 -14.45 19.34
C GLN A 162 16.94 -13.64 18.42
N VAL A 163 16.54 -14.24 17.27
CA VAL A 163 15.49 -13.72 16.40
C VAL A 163 14.14 -14.06 17.01
N VAL A 164 13.31 -13.06 17.26
CA VAL A 164 11.99 -13.23 17.90
C VAL A 164 10.82 -12.87 16.99
N HIS A 165 11.07 -12.16 15.88
CA HIS A 165 10.00 -11.75 14.99
C HIS A 165 9.45 -12.92 14.17
N PRO A 166 8.12 -13.24 14.25
CA PRO A 166 7.53 -14.42 13.61
C PRO A 166 7.82 -14.50 12.10
N GLN A 167 7.63 -13.41 11.35
CA GLN A 167 7.85 -13.40 9.91
C GLN A 167 9.31 -13.67 9.51
N VAL A 168 10.28 -13.28 10.35
CA VAL A 168 11.70 -13.56 10.08
C VAL A 168 12.02 -15.02 10.35
N ILE A 169 11.43 -15.60 11.40
CA ILE A 169 11.56 -17.02 11.72
C ILE A 169 10.95 -17.89 10.59
N GLU A 170 9.73 -17.55 10.13
CA GLU A 170 9.04 -18.27 9.04
C GLU A 170 9.81 -18.14 7.70
N ALA A 171 10.48 -17.02 7.46
CA ALA A 171 11.31 -16.83 6.27
C ALA A 171 12.66 -17.60 6.31
N GLY A 172 12.93 -18.40 7.35
CA GLY A 172 14.16 -19.18 7.52
C GLY A 172 15.32 -18.35 8.07
N GLY A 173 15.05 -17.33 8.85
CA GLY A 173 16.06 -16.62 9.63
C GLY A 173 16.78 -17.54 10.62
N PRO A 174 18.03 -17.23 11.04
CA PRO A 174 18.75 -18.00 12.04
C PRO A 174 17.95 -18.01 13.35
N GLN A 175 17.82 -19.21 13.92
CA GLN A 175 17.19 -19.42 15.24
C GLN A 175 18.18 -19.11 16.37
#